data_34d72f0051f8d822212f8790d7e6b08e
#
_entry.id   34d72f0051f8d822212f8790d7e6b08e
#
_cell.length_a   1.000
_cell.length_b   1.000
_cell.length_c   1.000
_cell.angle_alpha   90.00
_cell.angle_beta   90.00
_cell.angle_gamma   90.00
#
_symmetry.space_group_name_H-M   'P 1'
#
loop_
_entity.id
_entity.type
_entity.pdbx_description
1 polymer ?
#
loop_
_entity_poly.entity_id
_entity_poly.type
_entity_poly.pdbx_seq_one_letter_code
_entity_poly.pdbx_strand_id
1 'polypeptide(L)'
;YGTVYCIGIVAMYGVLGLLAFGVITGGQKYDWGQIFTHAWFVIGMSVIVAVMGVGMMGWFTIRLPNFVYAVNPTGESATGNFVGGVLTGILAVPCTGPLLGATLAWILTQPPAVGIGVFVLMGVGMASPYALLICFPKLLNKVPRGGPGSELLKQVMGLFMLAVAAFLAGNLVREKWPWYVVGLLSVFAFGWLVAQGRRMLKTGVGKNWATAIGVIGIVTSIWVTVSLTRPPPVEWRVFMNQPDAELVTAIEQERAAGRVVVVKFTAKWCTNCHVIEKTIIYAEESLAALKAADVVEFKVDLTDSTGEQGWGTVRAISGGGGIPLIAVFGPGIDKPVYFQSFFKPSDLVAAIEKARGGGGGGGTAAAVE
;
A
#
# COMPACT_ATOMS: atom_id res chain seq x y z
N TYR A 1 11.44 31.69 3.36
CA TYR A 1 11.66 30.86 2.16
C TYR A 1 11.26 29.40 2.42
N GLY A 2 11.68 28.77 3.52
CA GLY A 2 11.33 27.38 3.83
C GLY A 2 9.83 27.17 4.08
N THR A 3 9.13 28.16 4.64
CA THR A 3 7.66 28.12 4.80
C THR A 3 6.94 28.08 3.45
N VAL A 4 7.45 28.81 2.45
CA VAL A 4 6.91 28.83 1.09
C VAL A 4 7.07 27.46 0.42
N TYR A 5 8.19 26.76 0.66
CA TYR A 5 8.41 25.38 0.21
C TYR A 5 7.40 24.41 0.83
N CYS A 6 7.16 24.49 2.15
CA CYS A 6 6.13 23.67 2.82
C CYS A 6 4.73 23.95 2.26
N ILE A 7 4.41 25.23 1.99
CA ILE A 7 3.13 25.61 1.36
C ILE A 7 3.02 24.98 -0.03
N GLY A 8 4.10 24.93 -0.82
CA GLY A 8 4.14 24.29 -2.13
C GLY A 8 3.77 22.79 -2.06
N ILE A 9 4.31 22.06 -1.07
CA ILE A 9 3.97 20.64 -0.87
C ILE A 9 2.49 20.49 -0.51
N VAL A 10 2.01 21.24 0.48
CA VAL A 10 0.61 21.16 0.94
C VAL A 10 -0.37 21.56 -0.17
N ALA A 11 -0.04 22.60 -0.95
CA ALA A 11 -0.85 23.05 -2.08
C ALA A 11 -0.96 21.97 -3.17
N MET A 12 0.14 21.27 -3.48
CA MET A 12 0.15 20.18 -4.45
C MET A 12 -0.77 19.04 -4.02
N TYR A 13 -0.68 18.59 -2.76
CA TYR A 13 -1.58 17.55 -2.25
C TYR A 13 -3.03 18.03 -2.14
N GLY A 14 -3.26 19.30 -1.81
CA GLY A 14 -4.59 19.91 -1.82
C GLY A 14 -5.23 19.92 -3.22
N VAL A 15 -4.46 20.30 -4.24
CA VAL A 15 -4.91 20.24 -5.64
C VAL A 15 -5.20 18.80 -6.07
N LEU A 16 -4.34 17.86 -5.68
CA LEU A 16 -4.58 16.42 -5.97
C LEU A 16 -5.88 15.93 -5.33
N GLY A 17 -6.16 16.34 -4.09
CA GLY A 17 -7.41 16.05 -3.39
C GLY A 17 -8.63 16.66 -4.07
N LEU A 18 -8.55 17.90 -4.52
CA LEU A 18 -9.62 18.57 -5.26
C LEU A 18 -9.87 17.93 -6.64
N LEU A 19 -8.81 17.53 -7.35
CA LEU A 19 -8.93 16.81 -8.61
C LEU A 19 -9.57 15.44 -8.41
N ALA A 20 -9.14 14.68 -7.42
CA ALA A 20 -9.72 13.40 -7.06
C ALA A 20 -11.22 13.56 -6.73
N PHE A 21 -11.58 14.59 -5.97
CA PHE A 21 -12.97 14.91 -5.65
C PHE A 21 -13.77 15.31 -6.89
N GLY A 22 -13.21 16.14 -7.77
CA GLY A 22 -13.87 16.57 -9.03
C GLY A 22 -14.18 15.39 -9.97
N VAL A 23 -13.27 14.41 -10.04
CA VAL A 23 -13.48 13.17 -10.82
C VAL A 23 -14.61 12.33 -10.21
N ILE A 24 -14.67 12.25 -8.87
CA ILE A 24 -15.71 11.49 -8.15
C ILE A 24 -17.09 12.13 -8.36
N THR A 25 -17.20 13.46 -8.23
CA THR A 25 -18.49 14.18 -8.41
C THR A 25 -18.94 14.26 -9.86
N GLY A 26 -18.02 14.19 -10.82
CA GLY A 26 -18.31 14.18 -12.26
C GLY A 26 -18.94 12.89 -12.78
N GLY A 27 -19.30 11.94 -11.92
CA GLY A 27 -20.00 10.69 -12.29
C GLY A 27 -19.12 9.67 -13.03
N GLN A 28 -17.87 9.97 -13.23
CA GLN A 28 -16.88 9.01 -13.74
C GLN A 28 -16.50 8.09 -12.59
N LYS A 29 -17.07 6.90 -12.54
CA LYS A 29 -16.68 5.83 -11.63
C LYS A 29 -15.32 5.24 -12.07
N TYR A 30 -14.28 6.07 -12.04
CA TYR A 30 -12.92 5.62 -12.30
C TYR A 30 -12.43 4.90 -11.05
N ASP A 31 -12.35 3.59 -11.11
CA ASP A 31 -11.65 2.78 -10.13
C ASP A 31 -10.15 3.08 -10.26
N TRP A 32 -9.63 3.97 -9.41
CA TRP A 32 -8.21 4.33 -9.36
C TRP A 32 -7.30 3.10 -9.30
N GLY A 33 -7.79 2.01 -8.72
CA GLY A 33 -7.09 0.71 -8.69
C GLY A 33 -6.86 0.10 -10.07
N GLN A 34 -7.73 0.37 -11.06
CA GLN A 34 -7.58 -0.19 -12.41
C GLN A 34 -6.35 0.35 -13.15
N ILE A 35 -5.84 1.54 -12.81
CA ILE A 35 -4.62 2.07 -13.41
C ILE A 35 -3.42 1.17 -13.08
N PHE A 36 -3.40 0.59 -11.88
CA PHE A 36 -2.34 -0.34 -11.44
C PHE A 36 -2.46 -1.76 -12.06
N THR A 37 -3.56 -2.07 -12.75
CA THR A 37 -3.70 -3.34 -13.49
C THR A 37 -3.04 -3.26 -14.87
N HIS A 38 -2.79 -2.05 -15.39
CA HIS A 38 -2.12 -1.89 -16.67
C HIS A 38 -0.61 -2.12 -16.56
N ALA A 39 -0.13 -3.18 -17.20
CA ALA A 39 1.27 -3.60 -17.17
C ALA A 39 2.24 -2.47 -17.55
N TRP A 40 1.92 -1.68 -18.60
CA TRP A 40 2.77 -0.57 -19.04
C TRP A 40 2.96 0.52 -17.99
N PHE A 41 1.90 0.80 -17.20
CA PHE A 41 1.96 1.78 -16.12
C PHE A 41 2.86 1.29 -14.97
N VAL A 42 2.68 0.02 -14.56
CA VAL A 42 3.49 -0.60 -13.50
C VAL A 42 4.95 -0.69 -13.91
N ILE A 43 5.24 -1.06 -15.16
CA ILE A 43 6.61 -1.08 -15.69
C ILE A 43 7.22 0.33 -15.68
N GLY A 44 6.49 1.33 -16.17
CA GLY A 44 6.95 2.70 -16.17
C GLY A 44 7.30 3.21 -14.76
N MET A 45 6.41 2.97 -13.80
CA MET A 45 6.63 3.32 -12.39
C MET A 45 7.83 2.58 -11.78
N SER A 46 7.93 1.27 -12.05
CA SER A 46 9.05 0.45 -11.57
C SER A 46 10.40 0.96 -12.11
N VAL A 47 10.46 1.31 -13.39
CA VAL A 47 11.66 1.87 -14.01
C VAL A 47 12.02 3.23 -13.40
N ILE A 48 11.05 4.12 -13.21
CA ILE A 48 11.30 5.44 -12.59
C ILE A 48 11.87 5.26 -11.18
N VAL A 49 11.26 4.41 -10.35
CA VAL A 49 11.71 4.15 -8.97
C VAL A 49 13.10 3.50 -8.97
N ALA A 50 13.37 2.57 -9.90
CA ALA A 50 14.69 1.93 -10.03
C ALA A 50 15.77 2.94 -10.41
N VAL A 51 15.51 3.81 -11.38
CA VAL A 51 16.46 4.87 -11.82
C VAL A 51 16.74 5.84 -10.67
N MET A 52 15.71 6.25 -9.91
CA MET A 52 15.89 7.08 -8.72
C MET A 52 16.73 6.37 -7.65
N GLY A 53 16.49 5.09 -7.41
CA GLY A 53 17.23 4.28 -6.44
C GLY A 53 18.72 4.19 -6.80
N VAL A 54 19.05 3.90 -8.06
CA VAL A 54 20.43 3.85 -8.57
C VAL A 54 21.09 5.23 -8.52
N GLY A 55 20.34 6.29 -8.83
CA GLY A 55 20.82 7.67 -8.71
C GLY A 55 21.21 8.03 -7.27
N MET A 56 20.43 7.60 -6.27
CA MET A 56 20.76 7.82 -4.85
C MET A 56 21.98 7.03 -4.39
N MET A 57 22.30 5.90 -5.03
CA MET A 57 23.54 5.14 -4.76
C MET A 57 24.81 5.86 -5.28
N GLY A 58 24.65 6.92 -6.06
CA GLY A 58 25.78 7.72 -6.57
C GLY A 58 26.49 7.13 -7.80
N TRP A 59 25.90 6.11 -8.47
CA TRP A 59 26.49 5.49 -9.66
C TRP A 59 26.45 6.42 -10.87
N PHE A 60 25.48 7.34 -10.92
CA PHE A 60 25.47 8.44 -11.88
C PHE A 60 24.85 9.69 -11.25
N THR A 61 25.48 10.82 -11.55
CA THR A 61 24.89 12.12 -11.25
C THR A 61 24.11 12.56 -12.49
N ILE A 62 22.79 12.58 -12.38
CA ILE A 62 21.94 13.15 -13.43
C ILE A 62 22.23 14.64 -13.46
N ARG A 63 23.03 15.08 -14.44
CA ARG A 63 23.15 16.51 -14.76
C ARG A 63 21.83 16.94 -15.37
N LEU A 64 20.97 17.55 -14.57
CA LEU A 64 19.73 18.13 -15.06
C LEU A 64 20.05 19.15 -16.14
N PRO A 65 19.30 19.17 -17.26
CA PRO A 65 19.51 20.15 -18.30
C PRO A 65 19.38 21.58 -17.76
N ASN A 66 20.15 22.51 -18.34
CA ASN A 66 20.30 23.89 -17.86
C ASN A 66 18.97 24.65 -17.71
N PHE A 67 17.90 24.26 -18.41
CA PHE A 67 16.57 24.88 -18.22
C PHE A 67 15.95 24.61 -16.85
N VAL A 68 16.28 23.48 -16.21
CA VAL A 68 15.83 23.16 -14.84
C VAL A 68 16.59 24.01 -13.83
N TYR A 69 17.84 24.34 -14.12
CA TYR A 69 18.62 25.30 -13.33
C TYR A 69 18.19 26.75 -13.55
N ALA A 70 17.55 27.06 -14.69
CA ALA A 70 17.00 28.40 -14.96
C ALA A 70 15.75 28.68 -14.09
N VAL A 71 15.00 27.65 -13.71
CA VAL A 71 14.01 27.68 -12.62
C VAL A 71 14.75 27.42 -11.31
N ASN A 72 15.59 28.39 -10.92
CA ASN A 72 16.55 28.29 -9.82
C ASN A 72 15.86 27.92 -8.48
N PRO A 73 15.81 26.65 -8.06
CA PRO A 73 15.18 26.27 -6.79
C PRO A 73 16.06 26.64 -5.59
N THR A 74 17.29 27.10 -5.85
CA THR A 74 18.25 27.54 -4.83
C THR A 74 18.39 29.06 -4.76
N GLY A 75 17.68 29.80 -5.64
CA GLY A 75 17.62 31.25 -5.60
C GLY A 75 16.81 31.76 -4.42
N GLU A 76 17.13 32.94 -3.91
CA GLU A 76 16.42 33.68 -2.84
C GLU A 76 14.98 34.09 -3.24
N SER A 77 14.40 33.50 -4.27
CA SER A 77 13.07 33.78 -4.79
C SER A 77 12.00 32.90 -4.09
N ALA A 78 10.95 33.51 -3.61
CA ALA A 78 9.80 32.82 -3.06
C ALA A 78 9.16 31.85 -4.07
N THR A 79 9.10 32.25 -5.35
CA THR A 79 8.56 31.45 -6.46
C THR A 79 9.38 30.17 -6.69
N GLY A 80 10.73 30.25 -6.66
CA GLY A 80 11.59 29.09 -6.80
C GLY A 80 11.40 28.05 -5.70
N ASN A 81 11.22 28.50 -4.45
CA ASN A 81 10.96 27.63 -3.32
C ASN A 81 9.56 26.98 -3.41
N PHE A 82 8.55 27.70 -3.86
CA PHE A 82 7.21 27.16 -4.08
C PHE A 82 7.23 26.07 -5.14
N VAL A 83 7.83 26.34 -6.31
CA VAL A 83 7.96 25.36 -7.40
C VAL A 83 8.78 24.15 -6.96
N GLY A 84 9.84 24.36 -6.18
CA GLY A 84 10.62 23.27 -5.59
C GLY A 84 9.78 22.38 -4.67
N GLY A 85 8.90 22.94 -3.87
CA GLY A 85 7.96 22.22 -3.01
C GLY A 85 6.96 21.38 -3.84
N VAL A 86 6.38 21.98 -4.87
CA VAL A 86 5.46 21.28 -5.81
C VAL A 86 6.18 20.14 -6.54
N LEU A 87 7.38 20.38 -7.04
CA LEU A 87 8.18 19.37 -7.74
C LEU A 87 8.52 18.18 -6.81
N THR A 88 8.88 18.48 -5.57
CA THR A 88 9.12 17.43 -4.56
C THR A 88 7.87 16.60 -4.28
N GLY A 89 6.70 17.26 -4.19
CA GLY A 89 5.43 16.56 -4.06
C GLY A 89 5.15 15.62 -5.23
N ILE A 90 5.37 16.06 -6.47
CA ILE A 90 5.19 15.24 -7.68
C ILE A 90 6.14 14.03 -7.68
N LEU A 91 7.41 14.23 -7.33
CA LEU A 91 8.40 13.16 -7.26
C LEU A 91 8.10 12.13 -6.16
N ALA A 92 7.36 12.52 -5.13
CA ALA A 92 6.93 11.62 -4.07
C ALA A 92 5.69 10.77 -4.44
N VAL A 93 4.89 11.15 -5.44
CA VAL A 93 3.69 10.42 -5.86
C VAL A 93 3.93 8.94 -6.17
N PRO A 94 4.98 8.55 -6.93
CA PRO A 94 5.23 7.15 -7.21
C PRO A 94 5.49 6.29 -5.96
N CYS A 95 6.10 6.86 -4.93
CA CYS A 95 6.38 6.13 -3.68
C CYS A 95 5.15 6.00 -2.79
N THR A 96 4.22 6.96 -2.86
CA THR A 96 2.99 6.98 -2.06
C THR A 96 1.78 6.38 -2.79
N GLY A 97 1.91 6.07 -4.09
CA GLY A 97 0.84 5.55 -4.93
C GLY A 97 0.04 4.38 -4.34
N PRO A 98 0.69 3.31 -3.85
CA PRO A 98 -0.01 2.19 -3.22
C PRO A 98 -0.80 2.58 -1.96
N LEU A 99 -0.26 3.53 -1.18
CA LEU A 99 -0.94 4.07 0.01
C LEU A 99 -2.11 4.99 -0.38
N LEU A 100 -1.92 5.80 -1.42
CA LEU A 100 -2.96 6.67 -1.96
C LEU A 100 -4.17 5.87 -2.47
N GLY A 101 -3.95 4.73 -3.11
CA GLY A 101 -5.03 3.85 -3.57
C GLY A 101 -5.90 3.33 -2.41
N ALA A 102 -5.27 2.91 -1.31
CA ALA A 102 -5.98 2.44 -0.13
C ALA A 102 -6.75 3.57 0.58
N THR A 103 -6.14 4.76 0.70
CA THR A 103 -6.80 5.94 1.30
C THR A 103 -7.93 6.44 0.45
N LEU A 104 -7.81 6.44 -0.89
CA LEU A 104 -8.88 6.81 -1.80
C LEU A 104 -10.08 5.86 -1.68
N ALA A 105 -9.86 4.55 -1.62
CA ALA A 105 -10.92 3.58 -1.42
C ALA A 105 -11.71 3.83 -0.12
N TRP A 106 -11.02 4.20 0.96
CA TRP A 106 -11.65 4.56 2.24
C TRP A 106 -12.37 5.92 2.16
N ILE A 107 -11.77 6.93 1.53
CA ILE A 107 -12.34 8.27 1.38
C ILE A 107 -13.66 8.24 0.59
N LEU A 108 -13.82 7.31 -0.37
CA LEU A 108 -15.06 7.16 -1.13
C LEU A 108 -16.27 6.81 -0.25
N THR A 109 -16.05 6.24 0.94
CA THR A 109 -17.11 5.93 1.92
C THR A 109 -17.39 7.08 2.89
N GLN A 110 -16.64 8.19 2.80
CA GLN A 110 -16.70 9.31 3.73
C GLN A 110 -17.28 10.58 3.08
N PRO A 111 -17.80 11.53 3.88
CA PRO A 111 -18.22 12.83 3.37
C PRO A 111 -17.05 13.56 2.68
N PRO A 112 -17.32 14.35 1.61
CA PRO A 112 -16.30 15.03 0.81
C PRO A 112 -15.29 15.86 1.60
N ALA A 113 -15.74 16.51 2.65
CA ALA A 113 -14.89 17.32 3.52
C ALA A 113 -13.79 16.51 4.22
N VAL A 114 -14.08 15.26 4.58
CA VAL A 114 -13.12 14.34 5.21
C VAL A 114 -12.03 13.95 4.20
N GLY A 115 -12.41 13.68 2.95
CA GLY A 115 -11.48 13.34 1.88
C GLY A 115 -10.45 14.43 1.63
N ILE A 116 -10.90 15.67 1.45
CA ILE A 116 -10.00 16.83 1.27
C ILE A 116 -9.11 17.00 2.50
N GLY A 117 -9.69 16.87 3.71
CA GLY A 117 -8.93 16.99 4.96
C GLY A 117 -7.79 15.99 5.07
N VAL A 118 -8.00 14.74 4.65
CA VAL A 118 -6.97 13.69 4.67
C VAL A 118 -5.82 14.02 3.71
N PHE A 119 -6.11 14.50 2.48
CA PHE A 119 -5.06 14.91 1.53
C PHE A 119 -4.24 16.08 2.06
N VAL A 120 -4.89 17.07 2.66
CA VAL A 120 -4.20 18.21 3.29
C VAL A 120 -3.34 17.74 4.46
N LEU A 121 -3.84 16.84 5.31
CA LEU A 121 -3.07 16.25 6.41
C LEU A 121 -1.87 15.46 5.92
N MET A 122 -2.00 14.71 4.81
CA MET A 122 -0.87 14.03 4.17
C MET A 122 0.19 15.04 3.70
N GLY A 123 -0.23 16.14 3.08
CA GLY A 123 0.68 17.23 2.68
C GLY A 123 1.38 17.86 3.87
N VAL A 124 0.67 18.13 4.96
CA VAL A 124 1.23 18.64 6.22
C VAL A 124 2.20 17.63 6.83
N GLY A 125 1.86 16.36 6.84
CA GLY A 125 2.74 15.28 7.30
C GLY A 125 4.07 15.24 6.52
N MET A 126 4.02 15.36 5.18
CA MET A 126 5.21 15.43 4.34
C MET A 126 6.03 16.72 4.53
N ALA A 127 5.36 17.85 4.80
CA ALA A 127 6.02 19.12 5.09
C ALA A 127 6.62 19.17 6.50
N SER A 128 6.15 18.32 7.43
CA SER A 128 6.51 18.38 8.85
C SER A 128 8.00 18.28 9.15
N PRO A 129 8.82 17.41 8.50
CA PRO A 129 10.26 17.35 8.76
C PRO A 129 10.95 18.65 8.34
N TYR A 130 10.51 19.26 7.25
CA TYR A 130 11.05 20.54 6.79
C TYR A 130 10.63 21.69 7.73
N ALA A 131 9.37 21.69 8.16
CA ALA A 131 8.88 22.67 9.13
C ALA A 131 9.63 22.57 10.47
N LEU A 132 9.91 21.35 10.94
CA LEU A 132 10.67 21.13 12.17
C LEU A 132 12.10 21.70 12.05
N LEU A 133 12.77 21.50 10.92
CA LEU A 133 14.11 22.02 10.66
C LEU A 133 14.12 23.54 10.59
N ILE A 134 13.04 24.17 10.11
CA ILE A 134 12.89 25.63 10.05
C ILE A 134 12.66 26.21 11.46
N CYS A 135 11.80 25.56 12.26
CA CYS A 135 11.48 26.00 13.62
C CYS A 135 12.66 25.83 14.59
N PHE A 136 13.51 24.82 14.37
CA PHE A 136 14.66 24.52 15.24
C PHE A 136 16.00 24.55 14.49
N PRO A 137 16.51 25.74 14.10
CA PRO A 137 17.78 25.85 13.35
C PRO A 137 18.99 25.31 14.13
N LYS A 138 18.91 25.21 15.45
CA LYS A 138 19.94 24.56 16.29
C LYS A 138 20.07 23.06 16.02
N LEU A 139 19.00 22.41 15.54
CA LEU A 139 19.02 21.00 15.14
C LEU A 139 19.82 20.82 13.85
N LEU A 140 19.80 21.80 12.95
CA LEU A 140 20.57 21.82 11.70
C LEU A 140 22.09 21.81 11.97
N ASN A 141 22.53 22.40 13.07
CA ASN A 141 23.94 22.42 13.48
C ASN A 141 24.40 21.08 14.09
N LYS A 142 23.46 20.25 14.58
CA LYS A 142 23.73 18.88 15.07
C LYS A 142 23.70 17.82 13.97
N VAL A 143 23.01 18.10 12.85
CA VAL A 143 22.99 17.20 11.69
C VAL A 143 24.31 17.38 10.95
N PRO A 144 25.17 16.38 10.86
CA PRO A 144 26.46 16.48 10.17
C PRO A 144 26.21 16.75 8.69
N ARG A 145 26.49 18.01 8.27
CA ARG A 145 26.42 18.42 6.87
C ARG A 145 27.52 17.68 6.09
N GLY A 146 27.12 16.71 5.23
CA GLY A 146 28.06 16.03 4.35
C GLY A 146 28.98 15.00 5.01
N GLY A 147 28.60 14.46 6.18
CA GLY A 147 29.36 13.40 6.85
C GLY A 147 29.11 12.01 6.24
N PRO A 148 30.01 11.02 6.54
CA PRO A 148 29.89 9.65 6.05
C PRO A 148 28.57 8.96 6.44
N GLY A 149 27.88 9.42 7.48
CA GLY A 149 26.57 8.93 7.87
C GLY A 149 25.44 9.35 6.92
N SER A 150 25.52 10.55 6.35
CA SER A 150 24.54 11.03 5.36
C SER A 150 24.66 10.24 4.05
N GLU A 151 25.88 9.95 3.63
CA GLU A 151 26.14 9.16 2.42
C GLU A 151 25.65 7.71 2.60
N LEU A 152 25.90 7.12 3.76
CA LEU A 152 25.41 5.80 4.10
C LEU A 152 23.88 5.74 4.08
N LEU A 153 23.20 6.76 4.62
CA LEU A 153 21.74 6.85 4.63
C LEU A 153 21.20 6.91 3.20
N LYS A 154 21.79 7.72 2.31
CA LYS A 154 21.39 7.79 0.91
C LYS A 154 21.52 6.45 0.19
N GLN A 155 22.63 5.73 0.40
CA GLN A 155 22.86 4.42 -0.20
C GLN A 155 21.84 3.38 0.26
N VAL A 156 21.52 3.36 1.55
CA VAL A 156 20.51 2.45 2.11
C VAL A 156 19.11 2.77 1.57
N MET A 157 18.76 4.06 1.49
CA MET A 157 17.49 4.49 0.89
C MET A 157 17.43 4.13 -0.60
N GLY A 158 18.52 4.27 -1.34
CA GLY A 158 18.61 3.85 -2.74
C GLY A 158 18.39 2.35 -2.92
N LEU A 159 19.00 1.51 -2.08
CA LEU A 159 18.77 0.06 -2.07
C LEU A 159 17.33 -0.31 -1.72
N PHE A 160 16.73 0.42 -0.78
CA PHE A 160 15.32 0.22 -0.43
C PHE A 160 14.39 0.59 -1.58
N MET A 161 14.69 1.66 -2.32
CA MET A 161 13.97 2.03 -3.55
C MET A 161 14.07 0.94 -4.62
N LEU A 162 15.23 0.29 -4.78
CA LEU A 162 15.39 -0.85 -5.69
C LEU A 162 14.55 -2.05 -5.26
N ALA A 163 14.44 -2.31 -3.96
CA ALA A 163 13.55 -3.37 -3.46
C ALA A 163 12.08 -3.06 -3.76
N VAL A 164 11.65 -1.80 -3.62
CA VAL A 164 10.29 -1.37 -3.99
C VAL A 164 10.06 -1.49 -5.50
N ALA A 165 11.04 -1.12 -6.33
CA ALA A 165 10.96 -1.30 -7.78
C ALA A 165 10.83 -2.76 -8.18
N ALA A 166 11.60 -3.65 -7.54
CA ALA A 166 11.50 -5.09 -7.74
C ALA A 166 10.15 -5.65 -7.28
N PHE A 167 9.59 -5.13 -6.20
CA PHE A 167 8.24 -5.48 -5.74
C PHE A 167 7.17 -5.07 -6.77
N LEU A 168 7.24 -3.84 -7.30
CA LEU A 168 6.32 -3.37 -8.33
C LEU A 168 6.42 -4.21 -9.61
N ALA A 169 7.64 -4.47 -10.08
CA ALA A 169 7.88 -5.33 -11.24
C ALA A 169 7.39 -6.78 -10.98
N GLY A 170 7.55 -7.27 -9.76
CA GLY A 170 7.11 -8.59 -9.34
C GLY A 170 5.59 -8.80 -9.39
N ASN A 171 4.81 -7.72 -9.31
CA ASN A 171 3.36 -7.80 -9.44
C ASN A 171 2.88 -8.22 -10.84
N LEU A 172 3.73 -8.02 -11.88
CA LEU A 172 3.43 -8.49 -13.23
C LEU A 172 3.65 -10.01 -13.40
N VAL A 173 4.41 -10.64 -12.52
CA VAL A 173 4.76 -12.05 -12.63
C VAL A 173 3.89 -12.89 -11.69
N ARG A 174 3.28 -13.95 -12.20
CA ARG A 174 2.38 -14.82 -11.43
C ARG A 174 3.10 -15.69 -10.39
N GLU A 175 4.40 -15.86 -10.52
CA GLU A 175 5.20 -16.72 -9.66
C GLU A 175 5.61 -16.03 -8.34
N LYS A 176 6.03 -16.82 -7.36
CA LYS A 176 6.46 -16.33 -6.04
C LYS A 176 7.92 -15.83 -6.01
N TRP A 177 8.69 -16.06 -7.08
CA TRP A 177 10.11 -15.71 -7.13
C TRP A 177 10.42 -14.21 -6.92
N PRO A 178 9.56 -13.24 -7.32
CA PRO A 178 9.82 -11.84 -7.05
C PRO A 178 9.94 -11.51 -5.56
N TRP A 179 9.20 -12.21 -4.72
CA TRP A 179 9.31 -12.05 -3.26
C TRP A 179 10.68 -12.45 -2.72
N TYR A 180 11.31 -13.49 -3.32
CA TYR A 180 12.68 -13.86 -2.98
C TYR A 180 13.68 -12.80 -3.43
N VAL A 181 13.46 -12.16 -4.59
CA VAL A 181 14.31 -11.06 -5.07
C VAL A 181 14.19 -9.85 -4.14
N VAL A 182 12.98 -9.46 -3.76
CA VAL A 182 12.75 -8.36 -2.79
C VAL A 182 13.43 -8.67 -1.45
N GLY A 183 13.26 -9.88 -0.95
CA GLY A 183 13.91 -10.34 0.28
C GLY A 183 15.44 -10.29 0.18
N LEU A 184 16.02 -10.78 -0.91
CA LEU A 184 17.45 -10.75 -1.17
C LEU A 184 18.00 -9.32 -1.23
N LEU A 185 17.33 -8.42 -1.95
CA LEU A 185 17.72 -7.01 -2.03
C LEU A 185 17.62 -6.33 -0.68
N SER A 186 16.60 -6.63 0.12
CA SER A 186 16.45 -6.09 1.47
C SER A 186 17.54 -6.58 2.40
N VAL A 187 17.85 -7.88 2.38
CA VAL A 187 18.97 -8.46 3.15
C VAL A 187 20.30 -7.85 2.71
N PHE A 188 20.50 -7.66 1.41
CA PHE A 188 21.69 -7.01 0.88
C PHE A 188 21.80 -5.56 1.34
N ALA A 189 20.69 -4.81 1.34
CA ALA A 189 20.65 -3.42 1.81
C ALA A 189 21.05 -3.29 3.28
N PHE A 190 20.51 -4.15 4.15
CA PHE A 190 20.87 -4.16 5.57
C PHE A 190 22.29 -4.69 5.81
N GLY A 191 22.73 -5.69 5.06
CA GLY A 191 24.12 -6.15 5.08
C GLY A 191 25.11 -5.07 4.66
N TRP A 192 24.76 -4.31 3.61
CA TRP A 192 25.53 -3.15 3.18
C TRP A 192 25.59 -2.06 4.26
N LEU A 193 24.47 -1.80 4.94
CA LEU A 193 24.43 -0.88 6.09
C LEU A 193 25.41 -1.30 7.19
N VAL A 194 25.43 -2.58 7.53
CA VAL A 194 26.37 -3.11 8.54
C VAL A 194 27.81 -2.98 8.07
N ALA A 195 28.11 -3.38 6.85
CA ALA A 195 29.47 -3.37 6.29
C ALA A 195 30.03 -1.94 6.17
N GLN A 196 29.26 -1.04 5.56
CA GLN A 196 29.67 0.34 5.37
C GLN A 196 29.59 1.17 6.65
N GLY A 197 28.59 0.91 7.50
CA GLY A 197 28.47 1.55 8.81
C GLY A 197 29.70 1.28 9.68
N ARG A 198 30.21 0.06 9.66
CA ARG A 198 31.44 -0.32 10.37
C ARG A 198 32.71 0.32 9.80
N ARG A 199 32.74 0.57 8.49
CA ARG A 199 33.87 1.21 7.80
C ARG A 199 33.88 2.73 7.93
N MET A 200 32.72 3.36 7.79
CA MET A 200 32.60 4.82 7.70
C MET A 200 32.42 5.51 9.05
N LEU A 201 31.74 4.87 10.01
CA LEU A 201 31.48 5.45 11.32
C LEU A 201 32.69 5.25 12.25
N LYS A 202 33.29 6.37 12.69
CA LYS A 202 34.47 6.36 13.57
C LYS A 202 34.09 6.14 15.04
N THR A 203 32.91 6.55 15.46
CA THR A 203 32.43 6.45 16.84
C THR A 203 31.89 5.05 17.16
N GLY A 204 32.30 4.47 18.29
CA GLY A 204 31.84 3.14 18.73
C GLY A 204 30.33 3.04 18.87
N VAL A 205 29.68 4.11 19.37
CA VAL A 205 28.22 4.18 19.51
C VAL A 205 27.54 4.10 18.14
N GLY A 206 28.00 4.85 17.14
CA GLY A 206 27.43 4.82 15.80
C GLY A 206 27.60 3.45 15.13
N LYS A 207 28.74 2.79 15.30
CA LYS A 207 28.98 1.42 14.81
C LYS A 207 28.00 0.40 15.42
N ASN A 208 27.78 0.50 16.72
CA ASN A 208 26.89 -0.43 17.42
C ASN A 208 25.43 -0.24 16.97
N TRP A 209 24.97 1.01 16.83
CA TRP A 209 23.63 1.30 16.32
C TRP A 209 23.44 0.82 14.87
N ALA A 210 24.38 1.12 13.98
CA ALA A 210 24.32 0.66 12.59
C ALA A 210 24.31 -0.87 12.49
N THR A 211 25.10 -1.55 13.34
CA THR A 211 25.11 -3.01 13.40
C THR A 211 23.81 -3.57 13.96
N ALA A 212 23.27 -2.99 15.03
CA ALA A 212 22.02 -3.44 15.64
C ALA A 212 20.84 -3.28 14.66
N ILE A 213 20.70 -2.11 14.06
CA ILE A 213 19.64 -1.83 13.06
C ILE A 213 19.79 -2.78 11.86
N GLY A 214 21.00 -2.97 11.36
CA GLY A 214 21.25 -3.84 10.22
C GLY A 214 20.93 -5.30 10.52
N VAL A 215 21.34 -5.83 11.68
CA VAL A 215 21.04 -7.22 12.08
C VAL A 215 19.53 -7.42 12.28
N ILE A 216 18.87 -6.51 12.98
CA ILE A 216 17.41 -6.54 13.16
C ILE A 216 16.71 -6.49 11.78
N GLY A 217 17.18 -5.62 10.89
CA GLY A 217 16.65 -5.51 9.53
C GLY A 217 16.82 -6.79 8.70
N ILE A 218 17.98 -7.47 8.81
CA ILE A 218 18.19 -8.76 8.14
C ILE A 218 17.23 -9.82 8.68
N VAL A 219 17.12 -9.95 10.00
CA VAL A 219 16.25 -10.95 10.63
C VAL A 219 14.79 -10.70 10.26
N THR A 220 14.32 -9.45 10.34
CA THR A 220 12.95 -9.09 9.95
C THR A 220 12.69 -9.30 8.46
N SER A 221 13.66 -8.99 7.59
CA SER A 221 13.55 -9.20 6.15
C SER A 221 13.41 -10.69 5.79
N ILE A 222 14.23 -11.55 6.40
CA ILE A 222 14.14 -13.00 6.23
C ILE A 222 12.80 -13.52 6.75
N TRP A 223 12.40 -13.09 7.96
CA TRP A 223 11.13 -13.50 8.56
C TRP A 223 9.93 -13.10 7.70
N VAL A 224 9.90 -11.86 7.21
CA VAL A 224 8.83 -11.36 6.32
C VAL A 224 8.81 -12.15 5.02
N THR A 225 9.97 -12.37 4.37
CA THR A 225 10.06 -13.13 3.11
C THR A 225 9.52 -14.55 3.30
N VAL A 226 9.97 -15.26 4.32
CA VAL A 226 9.50 -16.62 4.64
C VAL A 226 8.01 -16.61 4.95
N SER A 227 7.52 -15.63 5.72
CA SER A 227 6.10 -15.51 6.04
C SER A 227 5.24 -15.23 4.82
N LEU A 228 5.72 -14.44 3.85
CA LEU A 228 4.99 -14.11 2.62
C LEU A 228 4.98 -15.28 1.61
N THR A 229 5.99 -16.13 1.63
CA THR A 229 6.12 -17.26 0.69
C THR A 229 5.49 -18.55 1.20
N ARG A 230 5.12 -18.65 2.48
CA ARG A 230 4.42 -19.81 3.04
C ARG A 230 3.11 -20.07 2.29
N PRO A 231 2.76 -21.34 2.03
CA PRO A 231 1.46 -21.68 1.46
C PRO A 231 0.33 -21.23 2.43
N PRO A 232 -0.83 -20.84 1.90
CA PRO A 232 -1.97 -20.50 2.72
C PRO A 232 -2.44 -21.73 3.52
N PRO A 233 -2.90 -21.55 4.78
CA PRO A 233 -3.38 -22.64 5.63
C PRO A 233 -4.78 -23.13 5.25
N VAL A 234 -5.42 -22.48 4.26
CA VAL A 234 -6.78 -22.76 3.75
C VAL A 234 -6.69 -22.92 2.24
N GLU A 235 -7.36 -23.92 1.70
CA GLU A 235 -7.44 -24.17 0.24
C GLU A 235 -8.58 -23.34 -0.36
N TRP A 236 -8.23 -22.19 -0.93
CA TRP A 236 -9.18 -21.31 -1.59
C TRP A 236 -9.51 -21.79 -3.01
N ARG A 237 -10.80 -21.93 -3.35
CA ARG A 237 -11.23 -22.06 -4.73
C ARG A 237 -11.03 -20.72 -5.44
N VAL A 238 -10.09 -20.68 -6.40
CA VAL A 238 -9.65 -19.43 -7.02
C VAL A 238 -10.46 -19.15 -8.28
N PHE A 239 -11.09 -17.97 -8.33
CA PHE A 239 -11.72 -17.38 -9.50
C PHE A 239 -10.80 -16.29 -10.06
N MET A 240 -10.40 -16.40 -11.30
CA MET A 240 -9.48 -15.48 -11.96
C MET A 240 -9.93 -15.23 -13.39
N ASN A 241 -10.14 -13.97 -13.76
CA ASN A 241 -10.58 -13.56 -15.10
C ASN A 241 -11.87 -14.24 -15.59
N GLN A 242 -12.72 -14.67 -14.67
CA GLN A 242 -14.01 -15.30 -14.98
C GLN A 242 -15.13 -14.25 -14.97
N PRO A 243 -16.19 -14.43 -15.80
CA PRO A 243 -17.36 -13.57 -15.76
C PRO A 243 -17.99 -13.53 -14.35
N ASP A 244 -18.48 -12.38 -13.92
CA ASP A 244 -19.16 -12.21 -12.63
C ASP A 244 -20.34 -13.20 -12.47
N ALA A 245 -21.02 -13.53 -13.55
CA ALA A 245 -22.13 -14.49 -13.55
C ALA A 245 -21.70 -15.89 -13.07
N GLU A 246 -20.50 -16.35 -13.41
CA GLU A 246 -19.99 -17.66 -12.98
C GLU A 246 -19.73 -17.69 -11.46
N LEU A 247 -19.14 -16.62 -10.92
CA LEU A 247 -18.94 -16.46 -9.49
C LEU A 247 -20.28 -16.45 -8.74
N VAL A 248 -21.23 -15.65 -9.22
CA VAL A 248 -22.57 -15.54 -8.61
C VAL A 248 -23.28 -16.91 -8.66
N THR A 249 -23.24 -17.60 -9.79
CA THR A 249 -23.84 -18.95 -9.91
C THR A 249 -23.19 -19.93 -8.94
N ALA A 250 -21.87 -19.90 -8.79
CA ALA A 250 -21.17 -20.77 -7.85
C ALA A 250 -21.56 -20.46 -6.39
N ILE A 251 -21.69 -19.19 -6.03
CA ILE A 251 -22.16 -18.76 -4.69
C ILE A 251 -23.58 -19.28 -4.44
N GLU A 252 -24.47 -19.12 -5.41
CA GLU A 252 -25.89 -19.55 -5.26
C GLU A 252 -26.01 -21.08 -5.16
N GLN A 253 -25.21 -21.83 -5.92
CA GLN A 253 -25.17 -23.31 -5.83
C GLN A 253 -24.75 -23.77 -4.43
N GLU A 254 -23.72 -23.17 -3.86
CA GLU A 254 -23.25 -23.52 -2.53
C GLU A 254 -24.28 -23.13 -1.44
N ARG A 255 -24.91 -21.96 -1.59
CA ARG A 255 -26.01 -21.52 -0.70
C ARG A 255 -27.22 -22.45 -0.78
N ALA A 256 -27.60 -22.89 -1.97
CA ALA A 256 -28.70 -23.84 -2.16
C ALA A 256 -28.38 -25.23 -1.56
N ALA A 257 -27.08 -25.60 -1.49
CA ALA A 257 -26.61 -26.77 -0.79
C ALA A 257 -26.57 -26.62 0.76
N GLY A 258 -27.01 -25.46 1.29
CA GLY A 258 -27.02 -25.17 2.73
C GLY A 258 -25.65 -24.79 3.30
N ARG A 259 -24.67 -24.46 2.47
CA ARG A 259 -23.30 -24.08 2.89
C ARG A 259 -23.13 -22.57 3.00
N VAL A 260 -22.24 -22.17 3.89
CA VAL A 260 -21.79 -20.77 4.01
C VAL A 260 -20.63 -20.53 3.06
N VAL A 261 -20.70 -19.48 2.27
CA VAL A 261 -19.64 -19.11 1.31
C VAL A 261 -18.95 -17.86 1.79
N VAL A 262 -17.65 -17.96 2.00
CA VAL A 262 -16.79 -16.81 2.32
C VAL A 262 -16.00 -16.45 1.08
N VAL A 263 -16.26 -15.27 0.53
CA VAL A 263 -15.59 -14.78 -0.68
C VAL A 263 -14.62 -13.68 -0.30
N LYS A 264 -13.34 -13.82 -0.65
CA LYS A 264 -12.37 -12.75 -0.54
C LYS A 264 -11.99 -12.20 -1.92
N PHE A 265 -12.12 -10.91 -2.09
CA PHE A 265 -11.64 -10.19 -3.25
C PHE A 265 -10.26 -9.59 -2.93
N THR A 266 -9.28 -9.92 -3.75
CA THR A 266 -7.87 -9.57 -3.49
C THR A 266 -7.11 -9.35 -4.80
N ALA A 267 -5.95 -8.69 -4.71
CA ALA A 267 -5.00 -8.58 -5.82
C ALA A 267 -3.57 -8.63 -5.28
N LYS A 268 -2.60 -9.02 -6.10
CA LYS A 268 -1.18 -9.08 -5.69
C LYS A 268 -0.61 -7.73 -5.29
N TRP A 269 -1.04 -6.66 -5.96
CA TRP A 269 -0.63 -5.29 -5.66
C TRP A 269 -1.30 -4.72 -4.39
N CYS A 270 -2.31 -5.38 -3.84
CA CYS A 270 -3.05 -4.91 -2.70
C CYS A 270 -2.36 -5.31 -1.38
N THR A 271 -1.47 -4.47 -0.88
CA THR A 271 -0.75 -4.70 0.38
C THR A 271 -1.69 -4.89 1.57
N ASN A 272 -2.76 -4.09 1.68
CA ASN A 272 -3.75 -4.21 2.74
C ASN A 272 -4.48 -5.57 2.70
N CYS A 273 -4.73 -6.11 1.49
CA CYS A 273 -5.33 -7.44 1.36
C CYS A 273 -4.43 -8.51 2.01
N HIS A 274 -3.12 -8.43 1.76
CA HIS A 274 -2.15 -9.36 2.34
C HIS A 274 -2.03 -9.22 3.86
N VAL A 275 -2.11 -7.99 4.38
CA VAL A 275 -2.09 -7.75 5.84
C VAL A 275 -3.32 -8.34 6.48
N ILE A 276 -4.53 -8.04 5.98
CA ILE A 276 -5.80 -8.57 6.49
C ILE A 276 -5.83 -10.10 6.40
N GLU A 277 -5.38 -10.66 5.29
CA GLU A 277 -5.30 -12.11 5.12
C GLU A 277 -4.48 -12.77 6.22
N LYS A 278 -3.30 -12.20 6.56
CA LYS A 278 -2.40 -12.79 7.55
C LYS A 278 -2.77 -12.50 8.99
N THR A 279 -3.31 -11.32 9.27
CA THR A 279 -3.58 -10.88 10.64
C THR A 279 -4.99 -11.22 11.11
N ILE A 280 -5.95 -11.31 10.18
CA ILE A 280 -7.37 -11.48 10.50
C ILE A 280 -7.90 -12.81 9.99
N ILE A 281 -7.77 -13.08 8.67
CA ILE A 281 -8.34 -14.31 8.08
C ILE A 281 -7.61 -15.56 8.58
N TYR A 282 -6.27 -15.48 8.73
CA TYR A 282 -5.46 -16.58 9.24
C TYR A 282 -5.22 -16.54 10.75
N ALA A 283 -5.95 -15.69 11.48
CA ALA A 283 -6.01 -15.78 12.95
C ALA A 283 -6.66 -17.12 13.36
N GLU A 284 -6.27 -17.65 14.50
CA GLU A 284 -6.69 -18.97 14.98
C GLU A 284 -8.22 -19.12 15.02
N GLU A 285 -8.92 -18.12 15.54
CA GLU A 285 -10.38 -18.07 15.60
C GLU A 285 -11.03 -18.12 14.21
N SER A 286 -10.56 -17.28 13.28
CA SER A 286 -11.07 -17.23 11.91
C SER A 286 -10.78 -18.52 11.15
N LEU A 287 -9.58 -19.09 11.34
CA LEU A 287 -9.19 -20.36 10.71
C LEU A 287 -10.05 -21.53 11.19
N ALA A 288 -10.39 -21.57 12.47
CA ALA A 288 -11.27 -22.61 13.01
C ALA A 288 -12.66 -22.53 12.36
N ALA A 289 -13.21 -21.32 12.21
CA ALA A 289 -14.50 -21.11 11.57
C ALA A 289 -14.48 -21.41 10.06
N LEU A 290 -13.42 -21.03 9.35
CA LEU A 290 -13.25 -21.28 7.91
C LEU A 290 -13.10 -22.78 7.61
N LYS A 291 -12.38 -23.54 8.42
CA LYS A 291 -12.17 -24.98 8.23
C LYS A 291 -13.38 -25.84 8.60
N ALA A 292 -14.50 -25.25 8.99
CA ALA A 292 -15.71 -26.00 9.24
C ALA A 292 -16.25 -26.63 7.96
N ALA A 293 -16.79 -27.86 8.05
CA ALA A 293 -17.21 -28.63 6.88
C ALA A 293 -18.36 -28.01 6.07
N ASP A 294 -19.07 -27.07 6.65
CA ASP A 294 -20.19 -26.35 6.04
C ASP A 294 -19.77 -25.00 5.42
N VAL A 295 -18.47 -24.64 5.49
CA VAL A 295 -17.94 -23.39 4.93
C VAL A 295 -17.15 -23.69 3.66
N VAL A 296 -17.38 -22.86 2.64
CA VAL A 296 -16.67 -22.93 1.35
C VAL A 296 -15.98 -21.59 1.11
N GLU A 297 -14.70 -21.64 0.77
CA GLU A 297 -13.87 -20.46 0.64
C GLU A 297 -13.57 -20.16 -0.83
N PHE A 298 -13.99 -18.99 -1.27
CA PHE A 298 -13.74 -18.47 -2.61
C PHE A 298 -12.76 -17.31 -2.57
N LYS A 299 -11.78 -17.35 -3.47
CA LYS A 299 -10.83 -16.25 -3.69
C LYS A 299 -11.03 -15.69 -5.09
N VAL A 300 -11.37 -14.44 -5.20
CA VAL A 300 -11.43 -13.69 -6.46
C VAL A 300 -10.15 -12.88 -6.59
N ASP A 301 -9.32 -13.24 -7.56
CA ASP A 301 -8.04 -12.57 -7.83
C ASP A 301 -8.23 -11.53 -8.94
N LEU A 302 -8.17 -10.27 -8.55
CA LEU A 302 -8.37 -9.11 -9.42
C LEU A 302 -7.05 -8.52 -9.95
N THR A 303 -5.95 -9.28 -9.85
CA THR A 303 -4.61 -8.79 -10.24
C THR A 303 -4.54 -8.37 -11.70
N ASP A 304 -5.08 -9.20 -12.59
CA ASP A 304 -5.02 -9.04 -14.04
C ASP A 304 -6.40 -8.72 -14.65
N SER A 305 -7.42 -8.43 -13.83
CA SER A 305 -8.76 -8.18 -14.36
C SER A 305 -8.81 -6.82 -15.06
N THR A 306 -8.82 -6.88 -16.39
CA THR A 306 -9.07 -5.74 -17.28
C THR A 306 -10.57 -5.67 -17.55
N GLY A 307 -11.25 -4.67 -17.02
CA GLY A 307 -12.68 -4.48 -17.21
C GLY A 307 -13.53 -4.83 -15.99
N GLU A 308 -14.76 -5.31 -16.20
CA GLU A 308 -15.74 -5.54 -15.12
C GLU A 308 -15.60 -6.88 -14.38
N GLN A 309 -14.73 -7.78 -14.84
CA GLN A 309 -14.58 -9.13 -14.31
C GLN A 309 -14.17 -9.11 -12.84
N GLY A 310 -15.05 -9.53 -11.97
CA GLY A 310 -14.91 -9.51 -10.52
C GLY A 310 -15.17 -8.12 -9.88
N TRP A 311 -14.91 -7.03 -10.58
CA TRP A 311 -15.19 -5.67 -10.09
C TRP A 311 -16.68 -5.34 -10.10
N GLY A 312 -17.45 -5.90 -11.03
CA GLY A 312 -18.91 -5.79 -11.03
C GLY A 312 -19.51 -6.34 -9.73
N THR A 313 -19.07 -7.52 -9.32
CA THR A 313 -19.50 -8.15 -8.06
C THR A 313 -19.05 -7.34 -6.83
N VAL A 314 -17.82 -6.81 -6.81
CA VAL A 314 -17.35 -5.93 -5.73
C VAL A 314 -18.27 -4.70 -5.59
N ARG A 315 -18.60 -4.03 -6.70
CA ARG A 315 -19.50 -2.88 -6.69
C ARG A 315 -20.93 -3.24 -6.28
N ALA A 316 -21.43 -4.39 -6.72
CA ALA A 316 -22.77 -4.85 -6.36
C ALA A 316 -22.91 -5.15 -4.86
N ILE A 317 -21.84 -5.65 -4.21
CA ILE A 317 -21.83 -5.95 -2.79
C ILE A 317 -21.65 -4.70 -1.92
N SER A 318 -20.67 -3.86 -2.26
CA SER A 318 -20.23 -2.74 -1.40
C SER A 318 -20.74 -1.37 -1.82
N GLY A 319 -21.42 -1.26 -2.96
CA GLY A 319 -21.84 0.03 -3.51
C GLY A 319 -20.72 0.92 -4.06
N GLY A 320 -19.45 0.57 -3.74
CA GLY A 320 -18.24 1.24 -4.21
C GLY A 320 -17.23 0.22 -4.75
N GLY A 321 -16.27 0.65 -5.56
CA GLY A 321 -15.23 -0.23 -6.11
C GLY A 321 -13.97 -0.19 -5.25
N GLY A 322 -13.75 -1.14 -4.35
CA GLY A 322 -12.51 -1.18 -3.57
C GLY A 322 -12.21 -2.53 -2.98
N ILE A 323 -10.92 -2.88 -2.93
CA ILE A 323 -10.38 -4.03 -2.21
C ILE A 323 -9.41 -3.54 -1.12
N PRO A 324 -9.31 -4.23 0.00
CA PRO A 324 -9.83 -5.56 0.32
C PRO A 324 -11.35 -5.58 0.55
N LEU A 325 -12.01 -6.61 0.04
CA LEU A 325 -13.41 -6.90 0.33
C LEU A 325 -13.53 -8.38 0.70
N ILE A 326 -14.18 -8.64 1.82
CA ILE A 326 -14.54 -10.00 2.25
C ILE A 326 -16.06 -10.02 2.40
N ALA A 327 -16.72 -10.96 1.76
CA ALA A 327 -18.17 -11.11 1.81
C ALA A 327 -18.54 -12.51 2.27
N VAL A 328 -19.50 -12.59 3.18
CA VAL A 328 -20.03 -13.84 3.72
C VAL A 328 -21.47 -14.00 3.24
N PHE A 329 -21.75 -15.11 2.58
CA PHE A 329 -23.04 -15.51 2.10
C PHE A 329 -23.48 -16.80 2.82
N GLY A 330 -24.76 -16.99 3.01
CA GLY A 330 -25.26 -18.23 3.60
C GLY A 330 -26.77 -18.34 3.54
N PRO A 331 -27.32 -19.51 3.90
CA PRO A 331 -28.77 -19.75 3.85
C PRO A 331 -29.54 -18.90 4.87
N GLY A 332 -28.89 -18.47 5.97
CA GLY A 332 -29.53 -17.71 7.04
C GLY A 332 -29.63 -16.20 6.82
N ILE A 333 -29.12 -15.70 5.68
CA ILE A 333 -29.09 -14.26 5.37
C ILE A 333 -29.49 -13.99 3.92
N ASP A 334 -30.33 -12.97 3.70
CA ASP A 334 -30.74 -12.55 2.35
C ASP A 334 -29.68 -11.70 1.68
N LYS A 335 -29.03 -10.81 2.45
CA LYS A 335 -27.95 -9.95 1.96
C LYS A 335 -26.61 -10.37 2.53
N PRO A 336 -25.52 -10.34 1.76
CA PRO A 336 -24.20 -10.69 2.26
C PRO A 336 -23.76 -9.73 3.35
N VAL A 337 -23.11 -10.27 4.38
CA VAL A 337 -22.35 -9.48 5.34
C VAL A 337 -20.96 -9.24 4.73
N TYR A 338 -20.53 -8.00 4.63
CA TYR A 338 -19.24 -7.70 4.01
C TYR A 338 -18.37 -6.77 4.87
N PHE A 339 -17.06 -6.90 4.68
CA PHE A 339 -16.01 -6.11 5.34
C PHE A 339 -15.08 -5.52 4.28
N GLN A 340 -14.88 -4.21 4.31
CA GLN A 340 -14.08 -3.48 3.33
C GLN A 340 -12.81 -2.85 3.91
N SER A 341 -12.62 -2.93 5.22
CA SER A 341 -11.50 -2.38 5.97
C SER A 341 -10.96 -3.40 6.98
N PHE A 342 -10.13 -2.95 7.91
CA PHE A 342 -9.72 -3.74 9.05
C PHE A 342 -10.92 -4.00 9.97
N PHE A 343 -11.10 -5.26 10.32
CA PHE A 343 -12.13 -5.78 11.22
C PHE A 343 -11.49 -6.78 12.21
N LYS A 344 -12.22 -7.25 13.19
CA LYS A 344 -11.71 -8.22 14.16
C LYS A 344 -11.95 -9.65 13.68
N PRO A 345 -11.08 -10.63 14.03
CA PRO A 345 -11.35 -12.04 13.75
C PRO A 345 -12.71 -12.51 14.24
N SER A 346 -13.14 -12.05 15.43
CA SER A 346 -14.45 -12.32 15.99
C SER A 346 -15.63 -11.87 15.14
N ASP A 347 -15.45 -10.77 14.36
CA ASP A 347 -16.51 -10.25 13.50
C ASP A 347 -16.75 -11.18 12.30
N LEU A 348 -15.68 -11.78 11.75
CA LEU A 348 -15.79 -12.80 10.70
C LEU A 348 -16.49 -14.05 11.20
N VAL A 349 -16.12 -14.51 12.39
CA VAL A 349 -16.77 -15.67 13.02
C VAL A 349 -18.26 -15.42 13.24
N ALA A 350 -18.62 -14.26 13.79
CA ALA A 350 -20.02 -13.86 14.00
C ALA A 350 -20.81 -13.76 12.67
N ALA A 351 -20.15 -13.26 11.59
CA ALA A 351 -20.78 -13.22 10.27
C ALA A 351 -21.04 -14.62 9.69
N ILE A 352 -20.11 -15.57 9.87
CA ILE A 352 -20.26 -16.96 9.46
C ILE A 352 -21.39 -17.63 10.23
N GLU A 353 -21.46 -17.44 11.55
CA GLU A 353 -22.53 -17.99 12.40
C GLU A 353 -23.90 -17.42 12.03
N LYS A 354 -23.97 -16.11 11.79
CA LYS A 354 -25.19 -15.47 11.31
C LYS A 354 -25.63 -16.02 9.95
N ALA A 355 -24.67 -16.28 9.05
CA ALA A 355 -24.94 -16.83 7.73
C ALA A 355 -25.43 -18.28 7.75
N ARG A 356 -25.12 -19.07 8.81
CA ARG A 356 -25.65 -20.41 9.06
C ARG A 356 -27.13 -20.43 9.44
N GLY A 357 -27.69 -19.26 9.86
CA GLY A 357 -29.04 -19.20 10.40
C GLY A 357 -29.12 -19.42 11.93
N GLY A 358 -27.99 -19.40 12.62
CA GLY A 358 -27.91 -19.40 14.09
C GLY A 358 -28.33 -18.04 14.66
N GLY A 359 -29.61 -17.82 14.89
CA GLY A 359 -30.11 -16.65 15.60
C GLY A 359 -29.72 -16.71 17.07
N GLY A 360 -28.93 -15.73 17.54
CA GLY A 360 -28.76 -15.47 18.96
C GLY A 360 -27.37 -15.05 19.38
N GLY A 361 -27.10 -13.78 19.32
CA GLY A 361 -25.91 -13.19 19.93
C GLY A 361 -25.71 -11.77 19.44
N GLY A 362 -26.22 -10.80 20.20
CA GLY A 362 -26.10 -9.38 19.88
C GLY A 362 -24.65 -8.90 19.79
N GLY A 363 -24.15 -8.86 18.57
CA GLY A 363 -23.02 -8.08 18.18
C GLY A 363 -23.48 -7.21 17.03
N THR A 364 -23.62 -5.93 17.25
CA THR A 364 -23.89 -4.93 16.25
C THR A 364 -22.77 -4.99 15.20
N ALA A 365 -22.95 -5.83 14.15
CA ALA A 365 -22.22 -5.65 12.92
C ALA A 365 -22.66 -4.28 12.41
N ALA A 366 -21.80 -3.29 12.58
CA ALA A 366 -21.98 -1.98 12.01
C ALA A 366 -21.99 -2.16 10.49
N ALA A 367 -23.21 -2.23 9.92
CA ALA A 367 -23.43 -1.74 8.59
C ALA A 367 -23.08 -0.25 8.67
N VAL A 368 -21.90 0.11 8.23
CA VAL A 368 -21.59 1.51 8.00
C VAL A 368 -22.41 1.89 6.78
N GLU A 369 -23.53 2.64 7.05
CA GLU A 369 -24.26 3.39 6.05
C GLU A 369 -23.35 4.37 5.32
#